data_f3cadbfb78fb443758668f6ed9b4ce82
#
_entry.id   f3cadbfb78fb443758668f6ed9b4ce82
#
_cell.length_a   1.000
_cell.length_b   1.000
_cell.length_c   1.000
_cell.angle_alpha   90.00
_cell.angle_beta   90.00
_cell.angle_gamma   90.00
#
_symmetry.space_group_name_H-M   'P 1'
#
loop_
_entity.id
_entity.type
_entity.pdbx_description
1 polymer ?
#
loop_
_entity_poly.entity_id
_entity_poly.type
_entity_poly.pdbx_seq_one_letter_code
_entity_poly.pdbx_strand_id
1 'polypeptide(L)'
;MKSGRRPRGFGGNIWTLVAAAFCLSALALMGAEKDKKKVEWDASKLAPASDKKGLTYEKDIKPLLEKSCVKCHSGEKPKSKYRMDSLASVIKGGESGDAAIIPGNSAKSPMVAYVSELVEDMEMPPTDKRDKYPALTKEQIGLIRAWIDQGAK
;
A
#
# COMPACT_ATOMS: atom_id res chain seq x y z
N MET A 1 -72.89 28.86 42.70
CA MET A 1 -72.26 29.61 41.56
C MET A 1 -70.85 29.93 41.94
N LYS A 2 -69.85 29.16 41.49
CA LYS A 2 -68.41 29.50 41.60
C LYS A 2 -67.69 28.98 40.35
N SER A 3 -67.23 29.95 39.53
CA SER A 3 -66.49 29.82 38.36
C SER A 3 -65.05 29.33 38.69
N GLY A 4 -64.62 28.15 38.19
CA GLY A 4 -63.27 27.65 38.32
C GLY A 4 -62.48 27.91 37.01
N ARG A 5 -61.51 28.81 37.06
CA ARG A 5 -60.54 29.06 35.98
C ARG A 5 -59.48 27.93 36.00
N ARG A 6 -59.24 27.28 34.85
CA ARG A 6 -58.15 26.32 34.67
C ARG A 6 -56.87 27.11 34.25
N PRO A 7 -55.72 26.78 34.80
CA PRO A 7 -54.45 27.35 34.34
C PRO A 7 -53.99 26.67 33.01
N ARG A 8 -53.55 27.49 32.08
CA ARG A 8 -52.89 27.07 30.84
C ARG A 8 -51.49 26.55 31.19
N GLY A 9 -51.26 25.24 31.03
CA GLY A 9 -49.95 24.67 31.09
C GLY A 9 -49.10 25.03 29.88
N PHE A 10 -48.00 25.73 30.11
CA PHE A 10 -46.92 25.96 29.15
C PHE A 10 -46.07 24.69 29.12
N GLY A 11 -46.38 23.77 28.19
CA GLY A 11 -45.57 22.60 27.91
C GLY A 11 -44.61 22.92 26.77
N GLY A 12 -43.52 23.60 27.08
CA GLY A 12 -42.42 23.73 26.11
C GLY A 12 -41.68 22.41 26.00
N ASN A 13 -41.70 21.79 24.83
CA ASN A 13 -41.01 20.54 24.52
C ASN A 13 -39.51 20.72 24.59
N ILE A 14 -38.89 20.44 25.73
CA ILE A 14 -37.44 20.45 25.94
C ILE A 14 -36.74 19.37 25.08
N TRP A 15 -37.48 18.41 24.53
CA TRP A 15 -36.95 17.31 23.76
C TRP A 15 -36.52 17.69 22.31
N THR A 16 -37.03 18.82 21.78
CA THR A 16 -36.67 19.25 20.40
C THR A 16 -35.32 19.95 20.31
N LEU A 17 -34.75 20.43 21.43
CA LEU A 17 -33.43 21.11 21.39
C LEU A 17 -32.26 20.15 21.62
N VAL A 18 -32.48 18.94 22.16
CA VAL A 18 -31.39 17.94 22.35
C VAL A 18 -31.09 17.17 21.08
N ALA A 19 -32.07 17.00 20.20
CA ALA A 19 -31.85 16.30 18.92
C ALA A 19 -31.02 17.10 17.89
N ALA A 20 -31.03 18.42 17.96
CA ALA A 20 -30.26 19.28 17.01
C ALA A 20 -28.78 19.37 17.37
N ALA A 21 -28.40 19.20 18.64
CA ALA A 21 -27.01 19.26 19.08
C ALA A 21 -26.23 17.96 18.77
N PHE A 22 -26.91 16.81 18.60
CA PHE A 22 -26.27 15.52 18.31
C PHE A 22 -25.96 15.32 16.82
N CYS A 23 -26.64 16.02 15.91
CA CYS A 23 -26.35 15.93 14.47
C CYS A 23 -25.14 16.76 14.01
N LEU A 24 -24.72 17.78 14.77
CA LEU A 24 -23.58 18.63 14.40
C LEU A 24 -22.23 18.05 14.81
N SER A 25 -22.17 17.09 15.71
CA SER A 25 -20.93 16.44 16.15
C SER A 25 -20.52 15.23 15.29
N ALA A 26 -21.42 14.69 14.48
CA ALA A 26 -21.11 13.53 13.60
C ALA A 26 -20.42 13.93 12.29
N LEU A 27 -20.40 15.22 11.91
CA LEU A 27 -19.82 15.68 10.65
C LEU A 27 -18.33 16.04 10.76
N ALA A 28 -17.75 16.04 11.94
CA ALA A 28 -16.36 16.47 12.19
C ALA A 28 -15.33 15.31 12.17
N LEU A 29 -15.76 14.07 11.91
CA LEU A 29 -14.90 12.87 11.88
C LEU A 29 -14.66 12.32 10.46
N MET A 30 -15.02 13.06 9.42
CA MET A 30 -14.48 12.80 8.09
C MET A 30 -13.05 13.34 8.06
N GLY A 31 -12.16 12.58 8.68
CA GLY A 31 -10.72 12.82 8.69
C GLY A 31 -10.25 12.99 7.26
N ALA A 32 -9.49 14.06 7.02
CA ALA A 32 -8.80 14.31 5.78
C ALA A 32 -7.99 13.07 5.38
N GLU A 33 -8.54 12.26 4.50
CA GLU A 33 -7.83 11.24 3.76
C GLU A 33 -6.83 12.02 2.92
N LYS A 34 -5.57 12.02 3.37
CA LYS A 34 -4.48 12.69 2.69
C LYS A 34 -4.41 12.05 1.30
N ASP A 35 -4.75 12.79 0.26
CA ASP A 35 -4.63 12.38 -1.13
C ASP A 35 -3.19 11.91 -1.38
N LYS A 36 -2.96 10.61 -1.23
CA LYS A 36 -1.70 9.98 -1.60
C LYS A 36 -1.69 9.93 -3.13
N LYS A 37 -0.84 10.73 -3.74
CA LYS A 37 -0.61 10.65 -5.19
C LYS A 37 -0.26 9.21 -5.54
N LYS A 38 -1.20 8.49 -6.14
CA LYS A 38 -0.98 7.13 -6.61
C LYS A 38 0.08 7.16 -7.71
N VAL A 39 1.15 6.39 -7.53
CA VAL A 39 2.18 6.25 -8.56
C VAL A 39 1.59 5.42 -9.70
N GLU A 40 1.63 5.96 -10.92
CA GLU A 40 1.14 5.29 -12.12
C GLU A 40 2.31 4.97 -13.05
N TRP A 41 2.21 3.87 -13.76
CA TRP A 41 3.17 3.42 -14.75
C TRP A 41 2.49 2.70 -15.91
N ASP A 42 3.16 2.66 -17.05
CA ASP A 42 2.71 1.92 -18.23
C ASP A 42 3.08 0.44 -18.11
N ALA A 43 2.13 -0.38 -17.68
CA ALA A 43 2.33 -1.81 -17.50
C ALA A 43 2.62 -2.57 -18.82
N SER A 44 2.35 -2.00 -19.98
CA SER A 44 2.67 -2.62 -21.27
C SER A 44 4.18 -2.70 -21.53
N LYS A 45 4.97 -1.89 -20.84
CA LYS A 45 6.45 -1.86 -20.92
C LYS A 45 7.13 -2.88 -20.02
N LEU A 46 6.39 -3.58 -19.17
CA LEU A 46 6.93 -4.61 -18.29
C LEU A 46 7.47 -5.79 -19.11
N ALA A 47 8.62 -6.32 -18.71
CA ALA A 47 9.12 -7.58 -19.26
C ALA A 47 8.07 -8.69 -19.09
N PRO A 48 7.92 -9.64 -20.03
CA PRO A 48 6.97 -10.74 -19.89
C PRO A 48 7.23 -11.55 -18.62
N ALA A 49 6.16 -12.06 -18.01
CA ALA A 49 6.30 -13.00 -16.90
C ALA A 49 6.91 -14.32 -17.40
N SER A 50 7.75 -14.95 -16.59
CA SER A 50 8.32 -16.27 -16.90
C SER A 50 7.23 -17.34 -16.95
N ASP A 51 7.41 -18.35 -17.80
CA ASP A 51 6.52 -19.51 -17.87
C ASP A 51 6.73 -20.52 -16.71
N LYS A 52 7.77 -20.32 -15.88
CA LYS A 52 8.12 -21.20 -14.77
C LYS A 52 6.99 -21.26 -13.74
N LYS A 53 6.62 -22.47 -13.34
CA LYS A 53 5.57 -22.74 -12.34
C LYS A 53 6.17 -23.23 -11.03
N GLY A 54 5.35 -23.15 -9.96
CA GLY A 54 5.75 -23.64 -8.63
C GLY A 54 6.85 -22.80 -8.00
N LEU A 55 6.93 -21.52 -8.35
CA LEU A 55 7.88 -20.58 -7.79
C LEU A 55 7.59 -20.32 -6.32
N THR A 56 8.64 -20.30 -5.51
CA THR A 56 8.56 -19.99 -4.09
C THR A 56 9.47 -18.82 -3.72
N TYR A 57 9.07 -18.08 -2.69
CA TYR A 57 9.88 -16.98 -2.18
C TYR A 57 11.30 -17.43 -1.80
N GLU A 58 11.42 -18.46 -0.97
CA GLU A 58 12.72 -18.88 -0.41
C GLU A 58 13.72 -19.37 -1.47
N LYS A 59 13.26 -20.12 -2.47
CA LYS A 59 14.15 -20.75 -3.46
C LYS A 59 14.46 -19.86 -4.65
N ASP A 60 13.44 -19.13 -5.13
CA ASP A 60 13.50 -18.49 -6.44
C ASP A 60 13.65 -16.98 -6.35
N ILE A 61 13.06 -16.33 -5.32
CA ILE A 61 12.96 -14.87 -5.25
C ILE A 61 13.94 -14.27 -4.25
N LYS A 62 14.01 -14.83 -3.06
CA LYS A 62 14.88 -14.33 -1.97
C LYS A 62 16.35 -14.18 -2.39
N PRO A 63 16.97 -15.13 -3.11
CA PRO A 63 18.35 -14.96 -3.57
C PRO A 63 18.57 -13.75 -4.50
N LEU A 64 17.56 -13.41 -5.31
CA LEU A 64 17.60 -12.22 -6.16
C LEU A 64 17.55 -10.93 -5.33
N LEU A 65 16.65 -10.89 -4.34
CA LEU A 65 16.49 -9.77 -3.44
C LEU A 65 17.72 -9.57 -2.53
N GLU A 66 18.30 -10.64 -2.03
CA GLU A 66 19.51 -10.60 -1.19
C GLU A 66 20.67 -9.93 -1.92
N LYS A 67 20.85 -10.22 -3.20
CA LYS A 67 21.93 -9.67 -4.01
C LYS A 67 21.76 -8.17 -4.29
N SER A 68 20.55 -7.72 -4.56
CA SER A 68 20.30 -6.39 -5.12
C SER A 68 19.59 -5.44 -4.16
N CYS A 69 18.87 -5.91 -3.15
CA CYS A 69 17.91 -5.11 -2.39
C CYS A 69 18.11 -5.14 -0.88
N VAL A 70 18.31 -6.32 -0.29
CA VAL A 70 18.27 -6.56 1.16
C VAL A 70 19.25 -5.69 1.93
N LYS A 71 20.43 -5.40 1.36
CA LYS A 71 21.43 -4.57 2.04
C LYS A 71 20.92 -3.19 2.46
N CYS A 72 20.05 -2.59 1.65
CA CYS A 72 19.43 -1.30 1.94
C CYS A 72 18.04 -1.45 2.59
N HIS A 73 17.37 -2.57 2.34
CA HIS A 73 16.02 -2.84 2.76
C HIS A 73 15.92 -3.92 3.85
N SER A 74 16.81 -3.86 4.85
CA SER A 74 16.79 -4.75 6.03
C SER A 74 17.34 -4.05 7.28
N GLY A 75 17.37 -4.76 8.41
CA GLY A 75 17.88 -4.26 9.67
C GLY A 75 16.95 -3.30 10.40
N GLU A 76 17.49 -2.54 11.34
CA GLU A 76 16.70 -1.66 12.21
C GLU A 76 16.17 -0.39 11.50
N LYS A 77 16.92 0.12 10.53
CA LYS A 77 16.60 1.36 9.80
C LYS A 77 16.60 1.14 8.29
N PRO A 78 15.69 0.31 7.76
CA PRO A 78 15.63 0.05 6.33
C PRO A 78 15.21 1.33 5.57
N LYS A 79 15.78 1.51 4.37
CA LYS A 79 15.41 2.63 3.49
C LYS A 79 13.90 2.61 3.22
N SER A 80 13.27 3.78 3.24
CA SER A 80 11.82 3.96 3.10
C SER A 80 10.99 3.08 4.03
N LYS A 81 11.55 2.65 5.19
CA LYS A 81 10.94 1.70 6.14
C LYS A 81 10.48 0.39 5.48
N TYR A 82 10.99 0.08 4.28
CA TYR A 82 10.65 -1.13 3.55
C TYR A 82 11.65 -2.24 3.87
N ARG A 83 11.15 -3.34 4.44
CA ARG A 83 11.95 -4.53 4.75
C ARG A 83 11.77 -5.58 3.67
N MET A 84 12.87 -6.22 3.25
CA MET A 84 12.87 -7.26 2.22
C MET A 84 13.52 -8.56 2.70
N ASP A 85 13.60 -8.74 4.01
CA ASP A 85 14.20 -9.91 4.67
C ASP A 85 13.21 -11.02 5.03
N SER A 86 11.93 -10.82 4.77
CA SER A 86 10.89 -11.84 4.93
C SER A 86 9.78 -11.67 3.91
N LEU A 87 9.12 -12.78 3.55
CA LEU A 87 8.00 -12.79 2.62
C LEU A 87 6.90 -11.76 3.00
N ALA A 88 6.48 -11.79 4.27
CA ALA A 88 5.43 -10.89 4.75
C ALA A 88 5.81 -9.41 4.60
N SER A 89 7.07 -9.06 4.89
CA SER A 89 7.57 -7.69 4.78
C SER A 89 7.71 -7.25 3.32
N VAL A 90 8.16 -8.14 2.44
CA VAL A 90 8.27 -7.88 1.00
C VAL A 90 6.91 -7.56 0.40
N ILE A 91 5.87 -8.28 0.78
CA ILE A 91 4.50 -8.04 0.31
C ILE A 91 3.96 -6.70 0.85
N LYS A 92 4.14 -6.47 2.15
CA LYS A 92 3.57 -5.34 2.87
C LYS A 92 3.97 -3.97 2.29
N GLY A 93 5.22 -3.81 1.87
CA GLY A 93 5.76 -2.51 1.47
C GLY A 93 6.32 -1.69 2.63
N GLY A 94 6.60 -0.42 2.35
CA GLY A 94 7.31 0.51 3.23
C GLY A 94 6.46 1.67 3.74
N GLU A 95 7.09 2.86 3.82
CA GLU A 95 6.50 4.05 4.44
C GLU A 95 5.36 4.70 3.64
N SER A 96 5.19 4.36 2.36
CA SER A 96 4.01 4.80 1.58
C SER A 96 2.71 4.27 2.20
N GLY A 97 2.78 3.13 2.90
CA GLY A 97 1.63 2.43 3.45
C GLY A 97 0.88 1.59 2.43
N ASP A 98 1.30 1.61 1.17
CA ASP A 98 0.75 0.76 0.12
C ASP A 98 1.51 -0.57 0.04
N ALA A 99 0.83 -1.65 -0.35
CA ALA A 99 1.47 -2.93 -0.58
C ALA A 99 2.47 -2.82 -1.75
N ALA A 100 3.70 -3.27 -1.55
CA ALA A 100 4.71 -3.28 -2.61
C ALA A 100 4.46 -4.40 -3.63
N ILE A 101 3.82 -5.48 -3.20
CA ILE A 101 3.40 -6.60 -4.02
C ILE A 101 1.91 -6.85 -3.83
N ILE A 102 1.20 -7.02 -4.94
CA ILE A 102 -0.20 -7.41 -4.99
C ILE A 102 -0.25 -8.87 -5.46
N PRO A 103 -0.41 -9.85 -4.56
CA PRO A 103 -0.45 -11.25 -4.95
C PRO A 103 -1.50 -11.52 -6.03
N GLY A 104 -1.13 -12.26 -7.07
CA GLY A 104 -1.96 -12.52 -8.24
C GLY A 104 -1.95 -11.39 -9.29
N ASN A 105 -1.23 -10.28 -9.07
CA ASN A 105 -1.23 -9.17 -10.02
C ASN A 105 0.12 -8.43 -10.08
N SER A 106 1.06 -8.98 -10.83
CA SER A 106 2.39 -8.41 -11.00
C SER A 106 2.36 -7.05 -11.72
N ALA A 107 1.43 -6.86 -12.64
CA ALA A 107 1.31 -5.63 -13.42
C ALA A 107 0.90 -4.41 -12.57
N LYS A 108 0.23 -4.63 -11.44
CA LYS A 108 -0.17 -3.60 -10.50
C LYS A 108 0.70 -3.54 -9.23
N SER A 109 1.75 -4.34 -9.15
CA SER A 109 2.67 -4.38 -8.01
C SER A 109 3.73 -3.28 -8.12
N PRO A 110 3.77 -2.26 -7.24
CA PRO A 110 4.71 -1.14 -7.33
C PRO A 110 6.17 -1.57 -7.39
N MET A 111 6.56 -2.59 -6.64
CA MET A 111 7.92 -3.13 -6.66
C MET A 111 8.35 -3.51 -8.09
N VAL A 112 7.46 -4.12 -8.89
CA VAL A 112 7.76 -4.53 -10.27
C VAL A 112 8.04 -3.29 -11.14
N ALA A 113 7.27 -2.23 -10.99
CA ALA A 113 7.46 -0.99 -11.74
C ALA A 113 8.81 -0.33 -11.41
N TYR A 114 9.19 -0.31 -10.13
CA TYR A 114 10.46 0.28 -9.67
C TYR A 114 11.69 -0.49 -10.16
N VAL A 115 11.67 -1.82 -10.11
CA VAL A 115 12.79 -2.64 -10.64
C VAL A 115 12.81 -2.72 -12.16
N SER A 116 11.69 -2.35 -12.81
CA SER A 116 11.57 -2.22 -14.28
C SER A 116 11.87 -0.81 -14.78
N GLU A 117 12.24 0.13 -13.88
CA GLU A 117 12.58 1.52 -14.23
C GLU A 117 11.44 2.27 -14.93
N LEU A 118 10.19 1.98 -14.58
CA LEU A 118 9.00 2.60 -15.19
C LEU A 118 8.48 3.81 -14.43
N VAL A 119 9.14 4.17 -13.33
CA VAL A 119 8.76 5.30 -12.47
C VAL A 119 10.01 6.13 -12.24
N GLU A 120 10.02 7.34 -12.78
CA GLU A 120 11.11 8.30 -12.64
C GLU A 120 11.40 8.58 -11.16
N ASP A 121 12.69 8.68 -10.81
CA ASP A 121 13.22 8.89 -9.45
C ASP A 121 12.89 7.77 -8.43
N MET A 122 12.34 6.65 -8.89
CA MET A 122 12.00 5.50 -8.05
C MET A 122 12.67 4.20 -8.51
N GLU A 123 13.67 4.29 -9.37
CA GLU A 123 14.39 3.13 -9.91
C GLU A 123 15.10 2.36 -8.80
N MET A 124 14.96 1.05 -8.82
CA MET A 124 15.58 0.16 -7.84
C MET A 124 16.38 -0.98 -8.49
N PRO A 125 17.62 -1.19 -8.08
CA PRO A 125 18.42 -0.34 -7.19
C PRO A 125 18.71 1.04 -7.80
N PRO A 126 18.97 2.08 -6.94
CA PRO A 126 19.34 3.41 -7.45
C PRO A 126 20.52 3.34 -8.40
N THR A 127 20.49 4.15 -9.46
CA THR A 127 21.49 4.10 -10.55
C THR A 127 22.93 4.26 -10.06
N ASP A 128 23.15 5.13 -9.07
CA ASP A 128 24.45 5.40 -8.45
C ASP A 128 24.97 4.27 -7.52
N LYS A 129 24.20 3.21 -7.30
CA LYS A 129 24.56 2.08 -6.46
C LYS A 129 24.74 0.77 -7.23
N ARG A 130 24.54 0.76 -8.55
CA ARG A 130 24.47 -0.47 -9.37
C ARG A 130 25.80 -1.19 -9.54
N ASP A 131 26.92 -0.51 -9.38
CA ASP A 131 28.24 -1.16 -9.35
C ASP A 131 28.34 -2.18 -8.21
N LYS A 132 27.69 -1.90 -7.10
CA LYS A 132 27.69 -2.75 -5.90
C LYS A 132 26.45 -3.62 -5.77
N TYR A 133 25.31 -3.12 -6.17
CA TYR A 133 24.01 -3.79 -6.10
C TYR A 133 23.39 -3.80 -7.49
N PRO A 134 23.63 -4.83 -8.29
CA PRO A 134 23.25 -4.84 -9.70
C PRO A 134 21.73 -4.75 -9.87
N ALA A 135 21.31 -4.05 -10.92
CA ALA A 135 19.93 -4.08 -11.36
C ALA A 135 19.52 -5.51 -11.74
N LEU A 136 18.24 -5.82 -11.57
CA LEU A 136 17.71 -7.11 -12.01
C LEU A 136 17.64 -7.18 -13.52
N THR A 137 17.95 -8.33 -14.09
CA THR A 137 17.76 -8.56 -15.53
C THR A 137 16.27 -8.70 -15.89
N LYS A 138 15.93 -8.57 -17.16
CA LYS A 138 14.54 -8.78 -17.62
C LYS A 138 14.02 -10.16 -17.29
N GLU A 139 14.87 -11.19 -17.33
CA GLU A 139 14.55 -12.57 -16.99
C GLU A 139 14.26 -12.70 -15.48
N GLN A 140 15.04 -12.03 -14.64
CA GLN A 140 14.83 -12.03 -13.17
C GLN A 140 13.54 -11.26 -12.81
N ILE A 141 13.27 -10.14 -13.47
CA ILE A 141 12.01 -9.42 -13.34
C ILE A 141 10.84 -10.31 -13.78
N GLY A 142 10.98 -11.00 -14.90
CA GLY A 142 9.98 -11.96 -15.38
C GLY A 142 9.71 -13.09 -14.38
N LEU A 143 10.76 -13.57 -13.70
CA LEU A 143 10.61 -14.58 -12.64
C LEU A 143 9.83 -14.04 -11.43
N ILE A 144 10.16 -12.83 -10.98
CA ILE A 144 9.43 -12.15 -9.90
C ILE A 144 7.97 -11.95 -10.30
N ARG A 145 7.69 -11.53 -11.53
CA ARG A 145 6.32 -11.37 -12.03
C ARG A 145 5.55 -12.68 -11.99
N ALA A 146 6.15 -13.77 -12.51
CA ALA A 146 5.51 -15.08 -12.51
C ALA A 146 5.22 -15.58 -11.09
N TRP A 147 6.13 -15.34 -10.13
CA TRP A 147 5.90 -15.67 -8.73
C TRP A 147 4.74 -14.86 -8.12
N ILE A 148 4.67 -13.57 -8.39
CA ILE A 148 3.56 -12.72 -7.94
C ILE A 148 2.24 -13.20 -8.52
N ASP A 149 2.18 -13.47 -9.84
CA ASP A 149 0.98 -13.90 -10.54
C ASP A 149 0.48 -15.29 -10.07
N GLN A 150 1.40 -16.11 -9.50
CA GLN A 150 1.07 -17.38 -8.84
C GLN A 150 0.68 -17.22 -7.36
N GLY A 151 0.52 -16.00 -6.87
CA GLY A 151 0.00 -15.70 -5.54
C GLY A 151 1.07 -15.35 -4.50
N ALA A 152 2.33 -15.17 -4.89
CA ALA A 152 3.44 -14.69 -4.05
C ALA A 152 3.62 -15.51 -2.75
N LYS A 153 3.79 -16.82 -2.87
CA LYS A 153 3.92 -17.78 -1.76
C LYS A 153 5.36 -18.19 -1.48
#